data_3e9283b1a83a81adf795a9647bfb3f97
#
_entry.id   3e9283b1a83a81adf795a9647bfb3f97
#
_cell.length_a   1.000
_cell.length_b   1.000
_cell.length_c   1.000
_cell.angle_alpha   90.00
_cell.angle_beta   90.00
_cell.angle_gamma   90.00
#
_symmetry.space_group_name_H-M   'P 1'
#
loop_
_entity.id
_entity.type
_entity.pdbx_description
1 polymer ?
#
loop_
_entity_poly.entity_id
_entity_poly.type
_entity_poly.pdbx_seq_one_letter_code
_entity_poly.pdbx_strand_id
1 'polypeptide(L)'
;MGCVLIALGLFLLPYIDTNFAESESRDIKRLFTYICIIGFSLTTFFALFLFTKITQPMQQLIQAANAIRKGNYGTRLSLVTSDEIGELANTFNHMAAQLEDNIRNLNHEKEHLASVLRSMTDAVVTFDGEGKVILTNPPGEKIMQAWYDLDWAKMDEGKDPEQSDKSSRDVPEPLLPLFRMVMEQGGDQNSNVHVQQGVWSVQMAPLYADSVVRGAVAVLRDVTEEVRLEKMRRDFVANVSHEIRTPLSMMQGYSEALLDGMATSPEESEELIQVIHDESLRMGRLVKDLLDLARMEAGHTDMVMKEVDLGELLERVYRKFSVRSKEQGIQLQFEFEQPTIELQQADEDRLEQVFTNLLDNAFRHTPTGKNVMISAERVTYLRAPFVRVSVKDQGVGIPSSDLPFIFERFYKADKARVRGESVGTGLGLAIVKNIVDAHQGMITVNSVLGEGTEFILQFPLDSSK
;
A
#
# COMPACT_ATOMS: atom_id res chain seq x y z
N MET A 1 50.41 66.75 9.30
CA MET A 1 50.86 67.84 8.46
C MET A 1 50.27 69.19 8.84
N GLY A 2 48.96 69.38 8.89
CA GLY A 2 48.33 70.67 9.27
C GLY A 2 48.82 71.23 10.62
N CYS A 3 48.91 70.42 11.67
CA CYS A 3 49.44 70.82 12.97
C CYS A 3 50.92 71.22 12.93
N VAL A 4 51.69 70.55 12.08
CA VAL A 4 53.11 70.87 11.90
C VAL A 4 53.30 72.24 11.17
N LEU A 5 52.46 72.50 10.15
CA LEU A 5 52.49 73.82 9.46
C LEU A 5 52.00 74.95 10.37
N ILE A 6 51.00 74.71 11.20
CA ILE A 6 50.53 75.72 12.20
C ILE A 6 51.59 75.95 13.26
N ALA A 7 52.23 74.87 13.80
CA ALA A 7 53.30 75.03 14.76
C ALA A 7 54.50 75.74 14.20
N LEU A 8 54.89 75.40 12.95
CA LEU A 8 55.99 76.08 12.23
C LEU A 8 55.67 77.59 12.00
N GLY A 9 54.41 77.91 11.65
CA GLY A 9 53.94 79.26 11.53
C GLY A 9 54.00 80.06 12.84
N LEU A 10 53.58 79.46 13.94
CA LEU A 10 53.64 80.11 15.28
C LEU A 10 55.08 80.42 15.71
N PHE A 11 56.07 79.64 15.28
CA PHE A 11 57.50 79.89 15.60
C PHE A 11 58.21 80.79 14.59
N LEU A 12 58.00 80.65 13.32
CA LEU A 12 58.68 81.37 12.27
C LEU A 12 58.16 82.80 12.10
N LEU A 13 56.87 83.04 12.23
CA LEU A 13 56.32 84.39 12.04
C LEU A 13 56.90 85.46 13.00
N PRO A 14 57.02 85.19 14.31
CA PRO A 14 57.68 86.17 15.22
C PRO A 14 59.15 86.31 14.93
N TYR A 15 59.86 85.24 14.56
CA TYR A 15 61.31 85.28 14.23
C TYR A 15 61.58 86.13 12.99
N ILE A 16 60.71 86.09 12.01
CA ILE A 16 60.80 86.91 10.80
C ILE A 16 60.61 88.40 11.12
N ASP A 17 59.70 88.74 12.00
CA ASP A 17 59.39 90.12 12.43
C ASP A 17 60.55 90.77 13.20
N THR A 18 61.35 89.97 13.91
CA THR A 18 62.45 90.44 14.74
C THR A 18 63.78 90.62 14.01
N ASN A 19 63.98 89.88 12.92
CA ASN A 19 65.31 89.77 12.26
C ASN A 19 65.40 90.37 10.85
N PHE A 20 64.26 90.74 10.20
CA PHE A 20 64.29 91.31 8.82
C PHE A 20 63.62 92.65 8.76
N ALA A 21 64.06 93.48 7.75
CA ALA A 21 63.45 94.80 7.47
C ALA A 21 61.96 94.63 7.09
N GLU A 22 61.14 95.65 7.40
CA GLU A 22 59.66 95.61 7.20
C GLU A 22 59.18 95.20 5.82
N SER A 23 59.93 95.60 4.73
CA SER A 23 59.58 95.22 3.37
C SER A 23 59.90 93.74 3.05
N GLU A 24 61.03 93.23 3.49
CA GLU A 24 61.48 91.85 3.30
C GLU A 24 60.68 90.90 4.15
N SER A 25 60.34 91.28 5.38
CA SER A 25 59.45 90.52 6.30
C SER A 25 58.10 90.27 5.68
N ARG A 26 57.54 91.24 4.94
CA ARG A 26 56.24 91.13 4.30
C ARG A 26 56.22 90.15 3.15
N ASP A 27 57.25 90.12 2.34
CA ASP A 27 57.38 89.22 1.18
C ASP A 27 57.64 87.74 1.66
N ILE A 28 58.47 87.58 2.70
CA ILE A 28 58.73 86.27 3.29
C ILE A 28 57.46 85.72 3.93
N LYS A 29 56.70 86.55 4.63
CA LYS A 29 55.37 86.09 5.20
C LYS A 29 54.37 85.72 4.12
N ARG A 30 54.30 86.47 3.04
CA ARG A 30 53.45 86.12 1.89
C ARG A 30 53.87 84.81 1.26
N LEU A 31 55.16 84.58 1.01
CA LEU A 31 55.69 83.34 0.49
C LEU A 31 55.37 82.14 1.44
N PHE A 32 55.59 82.32 2.75
CA PHE A 32 55.27 81.30 3.72
C PHE A 32 53.77 80.99 3.75
N THR A 33 52.91 82.02 3.66
CA THR A 33 51.43 81.81 3.61
C THR A 33 51.04 81.02 2.35
N TYR A 34 51.62 81.29 1.20
CA TYR A 34 51.37 80.52 -0.01
C TYR A 34 51.83 79.08 0.10
N ILE A 35 53.01 78.81 0.67
CA ILE A 35 53.54 77.51 0.91
C ILE A 35 52.59 76.72 1.86
N CYS A 36 52.09 77.36 2.94
CA CYS A 36 51.14 76.75 3.88
C CYS A 36 49.80 76.46 3.21
N ILE A 37 49.26 77.36 2.41
CA ILE A 37 48.01 77.12 1.66
C ILE A 37 48.12 75.94 0.69
N ILE A 38 49.21 75.96 -0.12
CA ILE A 38 49.50 74.90 -1.10
C ILE A 38 49.70 73.56 -0.38
N GLY A 39 50.52 73.52 0.70
CA GLY A 39 50.77 72.33 1.46
C GLY A 39 49.53 71.80 2.13
N PHE A 40 48.69 72.68 2.72
CA PHE A 40 47.39 72.26 3.27
C PHE A 40 46.42 71.71 2.19
N SER A 41 46.32 72.45 1.08
CA SER A 41 45.45 71.98 -0.02
C SER A 41 45.91 70.67 -0.60
N LEU A 42 47.22 70.46 -0.80
CA LEU A 42 47.78 69.21 -1.32
C LEU A 42 47.56 68.04 -0.36
N THR A 43 47.77 68.24 0.98
CA THR A 43 47.53 67.18 1.98
C THR A 43 46.06 66.86 2.12
N THR A 44 45.17 67.85 2.07
CA THR A 44 43.71 67.61 2.11
C THR A 44 43.29 66.90 0.84
N PHE A 45 43.74 67.28 -0.30
CA PHE A 45 43.47 66.57 -1.56
C PHE A 45 43.97 65.14 -1.53
N PHE A 46 45.16 64.87 -1.04
CA PHE A 46 45.73 63.54 -0.93
C PHE A 46 44.98 62.68 0.10
N ALA A 47 44.58 63.23 1.25
CA ALA A 47 43.80 62.57 2.24
C ALA A 47 42.41 62.20 1.71
N LEU A 48 41.73 63.09 0.99
CA LEU A 48 40.45 62.80 0.31
C LEU A 48 40.61 61.74 -0.79
N PHE A 49 41.70 61.80 -1.54
CA PHE A 49 42.03 60.83 -2.55
C PHE A 49 42.21 59.45 -1.95
N LEU A 50 43.01 59.28 -0.90
CA LEU A 50 43.22 58.03 -0.19
C LEU A 50 41.90 57.51 0.43
N PHE A 51 41.12 58.39 1.02
CA PHE A 51 39.85 58.03 1.61
C PHE A 51 38.88 57.47 0.53
N THR A 52 38.69 58.16 -0.58
CA THR A 52 37.73 57.77 -1.60
C THR A 52 38.22 56.61 -2.47
N LYS A 53 39.52 56.50 -2.72
CA LYS A 53 40.08 55.47 -3.61
C LYS A 53 40.47 54.17 -2.87
N ILE A 54 40.79 54.23 -1.56
CA ILE A 54 41.26 53.05 -0.82
C ILE A 54 40.36 52.75 0.37
N THR A 55 40.15 53.71 1.28
CA THR A 55 39.49 53.43 2.56
C THR A 55 38.02 53.05 2.38
N GLN A 56 37.28 53.80 1.59
CA GLN A 56 35.85 53.58 1.36
C GLN A 56 35.58 52.24 0.64
N PRO A 57 36.27 51.87 -0.44
CA PRO A 57 36.14 50.55 -1.08
C PRO A 57 36.49 49.39 -0.18
N MET A 58 37.54 49.50 0.63
CA MET A 58 37.90 48.49 1.62
C MET A 58 36.83 48.29 2.69
N GLN A 59 36.21 49.38 3.17
CA GLN A 59 35.07 49.26 4.09
C GLN A 59 33.87 48.56 3.46
N GLN A 60 33.57 48.80 2.19
CA GLN A 60 32.50 48.12 1.46
C GLN A 60 32.78 46.62 1.31
N LEU A 61 34.04 46.26 0.99
CA LEU A 61 34.48 44.87 0.95
C LEU A 61 34.29 44.16 2.29
N ILE A 62 34.69 44.76 3.40
CA ILE A 62 34.53 44.22 4.74
C ILE A 62 33.04 44.05 5.09
N GLN A 63 32.21 45.03 4.74
CA GLN A 63 30.76 44.93 4.98
C GLN A 63 30.13 43.83 4.16
N ALA A 64 30.46 43.66 2.89
CA ALA A 64 29.98 42.59 2.03
C ALA A 64 30.43 41.21 2.52
N ALA A 65 31.70 41.06 2.93
CA ALA A 65 32.19 39.82 3.53
C ALA A 65 31.47 39.45 4.79
N ASN A 66 31.17 40.42 5.65
CA ASN A 66 30.39 40.22 6.85
C ASN A 66 28.91 39.85 6.56
N ALA A 67 28.34 40.39 5.49
CA ALA A 67 26.99 40.03 5.03
C ALA A 67 26.93 38.54 4.58
N ILE A 68 27.92 38.11 3.78
CA ILE A 68 28.05 36.69 3.36
C ILE A 68 28.22 35.79 4.58
N ARG A 69 29.08 36.15 5.52
CA ARG A 69 29.25 35.37 6.78
C ARG A 69 27.95 35.21 7.56
N LYS A 70 27.03 36.18 7.48
CA LYS A 70 25.71 36.15 8.12
C LYS A 70 24.66 35.39 7.29
N GLY A 71 25.02 34.81 6.14
CA GLY A 71 24.11 34.05 5.30
C GLY A 71 23.46 34.87 4.15
N ASN A 72 23.84 36.13 3.96
CA ASN A 72 23.31 36.93 2.87
C ASN A 72 24.21 36.80 1.64
N TYR A 73 24.06 35.70 0.91
CA TYR A 73 24.92 35.33 -0.23
C TYR A 73 24.62 36.15 -1.51
N GLY A 74 23.49 36.82 -1.60
CA GLY A 74 23.12 37.70 -2.73
C GLY A 74 23.82 39.07 -2.71
N THR A 75 24.66 39.36 -1.69
CA THR A 75 25.39 40.64 -1.61
C THR A 75 26.39 40.76 -2.73
N ARG A 76 26.40 41.90 -3.42
CA ARG A 76 27.36 42.21 -4.49
C ARG A 76 27.98 43.59 -4.25
N LEU A 77 29.25 43.74 -4.65
CA LEU A 77 29.99 45.00 -4.63
C LEU A 77 29.80 45.71 -5.95
N SER A 78 29.39 46.96 -5.92
CA SER A 78 29.21 47.81 -7.08
C SER A 78 30.42 48.76 -7.32
N LEU A 79 31.63 48.25 -7.04
CA LEU A 79 32.86 49.03 -7.21
C LEU A 79 33.29 49.00 -8.70
N VAL A 80 33.22 50.14 -9.35
CA VAL A 80 33.69 50.32 -10.74
C VAL A 80 35.01 51.05 -10.70
N THR A 81 36.09 50.33 -10.47
CA THR A 81 37.47 50.86 -10.54
C THR A 81 38.27 49.91 -11.45
N SER A 82 39.25 50.49 -12.17
CA SER A 82 40.13 49.75 -13.10
C SER A 82 41.48 49.39 -12.48
N ASP A 83 41.59 49.45 -11.19
CA ASP A 83 42.76 49.12 -10.38
C ASP A 83 42.62 47.76 -9.69
N GLU A 84 43.61 47.40 -8.90
CA GLU A 84 43.67 46.13 -8.14
C GLU A 84 42.46 45.93 -7.20
N ILE A 85 41.86 47.04 -6.73
CA ILE A 85 40.66 47.00 -5.87
C ILE A 85 39.43 46.59 -6.72
N GLY A 86 39.36 47.03 -7.95
CA GLY A 86 38.32 46.61 -8.91
C GLY A 86 38.41 45.12 -9.26
N GLU A 87 39.63 44.61 -9.48
CA GLU A 87 39.86 43.18 -9.69
C GLU A 87 39.48 42.34 -8.49
N LEU A 88 39.84 42.80 -7.30
CA LEU A 88 39.45 42.18 -6.02
C LEU A 88 37.92 42.15 -5.83
N ALA A 89 37.23 43.25 -6.17
CA ALA A 89 35.78 43.35 -6.10
C ALA A 89 35.09 42.37 -7.09
N ASN A 90 35.62 42.25 -8.31
CA ASN A 90 35.13 41.30 -9.31
C ASN A 90 35.32 39.84 -8.85
N THR A 91 36.52 39.51 -8.36
CA THR A 91 36.81 38.17 -7.82
C THR A 91 35.89 37.83 -6.64
N PHE A 92 35.66 38.80 -5.73
CA PHE A 92 34.74 38.66 -4.62
C PHE A 92 33.30 38.39 -5.12
N ASN A 93 32.82 39.17 -6.10
CA ASN A 93 31.49 38.98 -6.68
C ASN A 93 31.34 37.61 -7.34
N HIS A 94 32.37 37.14 -8.04
CA HIS A 94 32.36 35.81 -8.65
C HIS A 94 32.28 34.69 -7.60
N MET A 95 33.10 34.78 -6.55
CA MET A 95 33.08 33.84 -5.43
C MET A 95 31.72 33.85 -4.71
N ALA A 96 31.15 35.04 -4.48
CA ALA A 96 29.84 35.20 -3.86
C ALA A 96 28.72 34.55 -4.72
N ALA A 97 28.80 34.72 -6.06
CA ALA A 97 27.86 34.08 -6.98
C ALA A 97 27.97 32.56 -6.95
N GLN A 98 29.17 31.99 -7.00
CA GLN A 98 29.39 30.55 -6.93
C GLN A 98 28.88 29.97 -5.59
N LEU A 99 29.12 30.67 -4.49
CA LEU A 99 28.65 30.22 -3.17
C LEU A 99 27.11 30.21 -3.08
N GLU A 100 26.46 31.28 -3.62
CA GLU A 100 25.00 31.38 -3.68
C GLU A 100 24.41 30.22 -4.51
N ASP A 101 24.98 29.94 -5.69
CA ASP A 101 24.54 28.87 -6.57
C ASP A 101 24.75 27.49 -5.93
N ASN A 102 25.87 27.26 -5.28
CA ASN A 102 26.15 26.00 -4.59
C ASN A 102 25.12 25.75 -3.46
N ILE A 103 24.85 26.77 -2.65
CA ILE A 103 23.87 26.66 -1.55
C ILE A 103 22.46 26.45 -2.11
N ARG A 104 22.09 27.15 -3.18
CA ARG A 104 20.80 26.97 -3.86
C ARG A 104 20.66 25.54 -4.39
N ASN A 105 21.69 25.02 -5.05
CA ASN A 105 21.70 23.66 -5.58
C ASN A 105 21.60 22.62 -4.46
N LEU A 106 22.37 22.76 -3.37
CA LEU A 106 22.28 21.87 -2.21
C LEU A 106 20.88 21.87 -1.56
N ASN A 107 20.27 23.05 -1.42
CA ASN A 107 18.92 23.16 -0.90
C ASN A 107 17.89 22.50 -1.84
N HIS A 108 18.02 22.73 -3.14
CA HIS A 108 17.16 22.10 -4.16
C HIS A 108 17.29 20.58 -4.12
N GLU A 109 18.51 20.06 -4.06
CA GLU A 109 18.77 18.63 -3.98
C GLU A 109 18.20 18.00 -2.69
N LYS A 110 18.37 18.68 -1.56
CA LYS A 110 17.76 18.29 -0.28
C LYS A 110 16.23 18.27 -0.34
N GLU A 111 15.62 19.31 -0.91
CA GLU A 111 14.15 19.37 -1.08
C GLU A 111 13.64 18.28 -2.02
N HIS A 112 14.37 18.02 -3.09
CA HIS A 112 14.05 16.95 -4.04
C HIS A 112 14.08 15.59 -3.35
N LEU A 113 15.15 15.26 -2.63
CA LEU A 113 15.25 14.00 -1.87
C LEU A 113 14.13 13.87 -0.82
N ALA A 114 13.83 14.94 -0.10
CA ALA A 114 12.74 14.96 0.87
C ALA A 114 11.37 14.76 0.21
N SER A 115 11.18 15.32 -1.01
CA SER A 115 9.95 15.13 -1.78
C SER A 115 9.80 13.68 -2.26
N VAL A 116 10.88 13.07 -2.76
CA VAL A 116 10.88 11.65 -3.15
C VAL A 116 10.50 10.76 -1.97
N LEU A 117 11.14 10.93 -0.82
CA LEU A 117 10.81 10.17 0.39
C LEU A 117 9.35 10.34 0.84
N ARG A 118 8.80 11.56 0.72
CA ARG A 118 7.39 11.82 1.09
C ARG A 118 6.38 11.19 0.13
N SER A 119 6.74 11.08 -1.15
CA SER A 119 5.87 10.53 -2.20
C SER A 119 5.91 9.01 -2.31
N MET A 120 6.88 8.35 -1.64
CA MET A 120 6.95 6.89 -1.60
C MET A 120 5.75 6.30 -0.87
N THR A 121 5.15 5.26 -1.44
CA THR A 121 4.07 4.48 -0.83
C THR A 121 4.61 3.52 0.23
N ASP A 122 5.83 3.01 0.02
CA ASP A 122 6.47 2.12 0.97
C ASP A 122 7.00 2.91 2.18
N ALA A 123 6.96 2.30 3.34
CA ALA A 123 7.50 2.89 4.55
C ALA A 123 9.03 2.80 4.55
N VAL A 124 9.68 3.92 4.79
CA VAL A 124 11.14 3.99 4.94
C VAL A 124 11.47 4.48 6.33
N VAL A 125 12.28 3.71 7.05
CA VAL A 125 12.73 4.02 8.41
C VAL A 125 14.22 3.80 8.50
N THR A 126 14.92 4.75 9.09
CA THR A 126 16.37 4.69 9.30
C THR A 126 16.66 4.64 10.80
N PHE A 127 17.50 3.69 11.19
CA PHE A 127 17.94 3.50 12.56
C PHE A 127 19.43 3.80 12.70
N ASP A 128 19.85 4.33 13.84
CA ASP A 128 21.27 4.43 14.22
C ASP A 128 21.81 3.08 14.72
N GLY A 129 23.11 3.07 15.11
CA GLY A 129 23.77 1.86 15.62
C GLY A 129 23.21 1.35 16.96
N GLU A 130 22.49 2.19 17.70
CA GLU A 130 21.82 1.84 18.96
C GLU A 130 20.36 1.39 18.72
N GLY A 131 19.88 1.44 17.46
CA GLY A 131 18.52 1.07 17.08
C GLY A 131 17.50 2.21 17.18
N LYS A 132 17.93 3.45 17.40
CA LYS A 132 17.06 4.60 17.51
C LYS A 132 16.67 5.15 16.13
N VAL A 133 15.43 5.52 15.95
CA VAL A 133 14.94 6.09 14.67
C VAL A 133 15.56 7.47 14.43
N ILE A 134 16.32 7.58 13.31
CA ILE A 134 16.93 8.83 12.85
C ILE A 134 16.01 9.56 11.87
N LEU A 135 15.44 8.82 10.92
CA LEU A 135 14.63 9.38 9.84
C LEU A 135 13.50 8.41 9.47
N THR A 136 12.35 8.98 9.16
CA THR A 136 11.21 8.23 8.64
C THR A 136 10.43 9.08 7.62
N ASN A 137 9.80 8.42 6.66
CA ASN A 137 8.83 9.05 5.77
C ASN A 137 7.41 8.94 6.36
N PRO A 138 6.38 9.64 5.82
CA PRO A 138 5.04 9.63 6.38
C PRO A 138 4.38 8.24 6.52
N PRO A 139 4.50 7.30 5.55
CA PRO A 139 4.07 5.92 5.75
C PRO A 139 4.81 5.21 6.89
N GLY A 140 6.14 5.38 6.97
CA GLY A 140 6.97 4.80 8.02
C GLY A 140 6.59 5.28 9.41
N GLU A 141 6.31 6.58 9.56
CA GLU A 141 5.87 7.15 10.84
C GLU A 141 4.57 6.51 11.34
N LYS A 142 3.59 6.33 10.45
CA LYS A 142 2.31 5.68 10.77
C LYS A 142 2.49 4.23 11.22
N ILE A 143 3.33 3.47 10.49
CA ILE A 143 3.57 2.06 10.81
C ILE A 143 4.33 1.93 12.13
N MET A 144 5.38 2.72 12.33
CA MET A 144 6.14 2.70 13.57
C MET A 144 5.25 3.04 14.77
N GLN A 145 4.42 4.08 14.66
CA GLN A 145 3.48 4.44 15.72
C GLN A 145 2.49 3.31 16.01
N ALA A 146 1.90 2.70 14.98
CA ALA A 146 0.99 1.56 15.14
C ALA A 146 1.68 0.36 15.79
N TRP A 147 2.95 0.09 15.45
CA TRP A 147 3.70 -1.03 16.02
C TRP A 147 4.19 -0.78 17.45
N TYR A 148 4.49 0.46 17.84
CA TYR A 148 4.79 0.82 19.24
C TYR A 148 3.58 0.74 20.15
N ASP A 149 2.38 0.98 19.62
CA ASP A 149 1.13 0.90 20.39
C ASP A 149 0.69 -0.56 20.64
N LEU A 150 1.32 -1.55 19.98
CA LEU A 150 1.03 -2.97 20.18
C LEU A 150 1.71 -3.50 21.46
N ASP A 151 0.95 -4.26 22.24
CA ASP A 151 1.45 -4.95 23.42
C ASP A 151 2.04 -6.31 23.00
N TRP A 152 3.32 -6.31 22.62
CA TRP A 152 4.02 -7.50 22.12
C TRP A 152 4.14 -8.60 23.18
N ALA A 153 4.11 -8.26 24.48
CA ALA A 153 4.18 -9.23 25.56
C ALA A 153 2.96 -10.16 25.63
N LYS A 154 1.82 -9.76 25.06
CA LYS A 154 0.62 -10.62 24.97
C LYS A 154 0.58 -11.53 23.76
N MET A 155 1.46 -11.31 22.77
CA MET A 155 1.53 -12.12 21.55
C MET A 155 2.49 -13.31 21.68
N ASP A 156 3.41 -13.28 22.63
CA ASP A 156 4.38 -14.36 22.89
C ASP A 156 4.01 -15.05 24.22
N GLU A 157 3.34 -16.20 24.17
CA GLU A 157 2.93 -17.00 25.34
C GLU A 157 4.13 -17.55 26.14
N GLY A 158 5.07 -16.71 26.59
CA GLY A 158 6.22 -17.21 27.32
C GLY A 158 7.22 -16.23 27.88
N LYS A 159 7.02 -14.93 27.80
CA LYS A 159 7.98 -13.96 28.37
C LYS A 159 7.39 -13.10 29.48
N ASP A 160 8.11 -13.02 30.60
CA ASP A 160 7.78 -12.17 31.75
C ASP A 160 7.76 -10.67 31.36
N PRO A 161 6.77 -9.89 31.82
CA PRO A 161 6.55 -8.50 31.42
C PRO A 161 7.39 -7.46 32.19
N GLU A 162 8.52 -7.81 32.78
CA GLU A 162 9.38 -6.85 33.48
C GLU A 162 10.52 -6.36 32.60
N GLN A 163 10.47 -5.06 32.28
CA GLN A 163 11.45 -4.16 31.61
C GLN A 163 11.17 -3.83 30.14
N SER A 164 10.11 -3.12 29.87
CA SER A 164 10.09 -2.23 28.69
C SER A 164 9.89 -0.78 29.15
N ASP A 165 10.96 -0.04 29.15
CA ASP A 165 10.92 1.44 29.29
C ASP A 165 10.29 2.03 28.02
N LYS A 166 9.03 2.47 28.12
CA LYS A 166 8.19 2.95 27.01
C LYS A 166 8.63 4.32 26.45
N SER A 167 9.84 4.77 26.71
CA SER A 167 10.27 6.13 26.35
C SER A 167 11.24 6.24 25.17
N SER A 168 11.70 5.15 24.55
CA SER A 168 12.64 5.24 23.46
C SER A 168 12.01 4.81 22.12
N ARG A 169 12.26 5.58 21.07
CA ARG A 169 11.94 5.27 19.68
C ARG A 169 12.89 4.20 19.14
N ASP A 170 12.93 3.04 19.77
CA ASP A 170 13.82 1.94 19.43
C ASP A 170 13.25 1.08 18.33
N VAL A 171 14.07 0.21 17.74
CA VAL A 171 13.63 -0.75 16.71
C VAL A 171 12.45 -1.58 17.24
N PRO A 172 11.29 -1.61 16.55
CA PRO A 172 10.16 -2.45 16.95
C PRO A 172 10.55 -3.93 17.02
N GLU A 173 9.94 -4.67 17.94
CA GLU A 173 10.28 -6.08 18.19
C GLU A 173 10.29 -6.95 16.92
N PRO A 174 9.34 -6.82 15.97
CA PRO A 174 9.37 -7.59 14.72
C PRO A 174 10.59 -7.32 13.83
N LEU A 175 11.23 -6.17 13.95
CA LEU A 175 12.41 -5.79 13.16
C LEU A 175 13.73 -6.09 13.86
N LEU A 176 13.73 -6.36 15.17
CA LEU A 176 14.93 -6.59 15.96
C LEU A 176 15.83 -7.73 15.42
N PRO A 177 15.30 -8.90 15.00
CA PRO A 177 16.15 -9.96 14.45
C PRO A 177 16.88 -9.52 13.18
N LEU A 178 16.16 -8.82 12.26
CA LEU A 178 16.75 -8.30 11.02
C LEU A 178 17.80 -7.23 11.30
N PHE A 179 17.49 -6.31 12.22
CA PHE A 179 18.39 -5.24 12.60
C PHE A 179 19.72 -5.80 13.16
N ARG A 180 19.65 -6.78 14.06
CA ARG A 180 20.85 -7.42 14.60
C ARG A 180 21.69 -8.11 13.51
N MET A 181 21.03 -8.85 12.59
CA MET A 181 21.74 -9.50 11.48
C MET A 181 22.45 -8.48 10.58
N VAL A 182 21.80 -7.36 10.25
CA VAL A 182 22.40 -6.29 9.42
C VAL A 182 23.59 -5.65 10.14
N MET A 183 23.46 -5.38 11.45
CA MET A 183 24.54 -4.77 12.23
C MET A 183 25.75 -5.70 12.41
N GLU A 184 25.53 -7.00 12.55
CA GLU A 184 26.59 -7.99 12.77
C GLU A 184 27.27 -8.44 11.46
N GLN A 185 26.48 -8.68 10.41
CA GLN A 185 26.96 -9.25 9.14
C GLN A 185 27.31 -8.19 8.09
N GLY A 186 26.81 -6.96 8.24
CA GLY A 186 27.07 -5.85 7.31
C GLY A 186 26.51 -6.06 5.92
N GLY A 187 25.49 -6.90 5.76
CA GLY A 187 24.83 -7.18 4.47
C GLY A 187 23.34 -6.90 4.48
N ASP A 188 22.78 -6.76 3.27
CA ASP A 188 21.34 -6.57 3.09
C ASP A 188 20.59 -7.83 3.57
N GLN A 189 19.49 -7.61 4.28
CA GLN A 189 18.58 -8.65 4.74
C GLN A 189 17.19 -8.41 4.21
N ASN A 190 16.50 -9.48 3.79
CA ASN A 190 15.13 -9.43 3.31
C ASN A 190 14.33 -10.55 3.99
N SER A 191 13.18 -10.20 4.59
CA SER A 191 12.31 -11.18 5.22
C SER A 191 10.87 -10.68 5.27
N ASN A 192 9.92 -11.62 5.29
CA ASN A 192 8.53 -11.30 5.57
C ASN A 192 8.31 -11.36 7.09
N VAL A 193 7.75 -10.29 7.62
CA VAL A 193 7.43 -10.13 9.04
C VAL A 193 5.91 -10.14 9.20
N HIS A 194 5.43 -10.98 10.11
CA HIS A 194 4.01 -11.07 10.40
C HIS A 194 3.68 -10.20 11.62
N VAL A 195 2.76 -9.25 11.42
CA VAL A 195 2.28 -8.36 12.48
C VAL A 195 0.76 -8.39 12.50
N GLN A 196 0.17 -8.96 13.55
CA GLN A 196 -1.27 -9.24 13.65
C GLN A 196 -1.79 -10.04 12.45
N GLN A 197 -2.68 -9.46 11.64
CA GLN A 197 -3.20 -10.08 10.42
C GLN A 197 -2.45 -9.66 9.15
N GLY A 198 -1.47 -8.76 9.26
CA GLY A 198 -0.70 -8.23 8.15
C GLY A 198 0.62 -8.97 7.92
N VAL A 199 1.04 -9.05 6.67
CA VAL A 199 2.34 -9.55 6.24
C VAL A 199 3.12 -8.41 5.60
N TRP A 200 4.29 -8.13 6.17
CA TRP A 200 5.15 -7.03 5.75
C TRP A 200 6.43 -7.57 5.14
N SER A 201 6.70 -7.24 3.90
CA SER A 201 8.02 -7.46 3.30
C SER A 201 8.96 -6.38 3.80
N VAL A 202 10.00 -6.78 4.52
CA VAL A 202 11.01 -5.88 5.10
C VAL A 202 12.33 -6.12 4.41
N GLN A 203 12.85 -5.10 3.75
CA GLN A 203 14.20 -5.06 3.24
C GLN A 203 15.02 -4.12 4.13
N MET A 204 16.06 -4.62 4.78
CA MET A 204 16.91 -3.85 5.66
C MET A 204 18.36 -3.90 5.17
N ALA A 205 18.94 -2.72 4.99
CA ALA A 205 20.32 -2.56 4.48
C ALA A 205 21.17 -1.74 5.46
N PRO A 206 22.48 -2.04 5.58
CA PRO A 206 23.37 -1.31 6.47
C PRO A 206 23.67 0.11 5.93
N LEU A 207 23.75 1.07 6.83
CA LEU A 207 24.26 2.41 6.56
C LEU A 207 25.71 2.50 6.96
N TYR A 208 26.58 2.76 5.98
CA TYR A 208 28.01 2.90 6.19
C TYR A 208 28.42 4.37 6.37
N ALA A 209 29.32 4.60 7.33
CA ALA A 209 30.13 5.81 7.40
C ALA A 209 31.57 5.38 7.67
N ASP A 210 32.53 5.85 6.87
CA ASP A 210 33.94 5.50 6.96
C ASP A 210 34.21 3.97 7.00
N SER A 211 33.48 3.19 6.18
CA SER A 211 33.53 1.73 6.11
C SER A 211 33.06 0.99 7.37
N VAL A 212 32.43 1.67 8.30
CA VAL A 212 31.85 1.08 9.52
C VAL A 212 30.33 1.18 9.43
N VAL A 213 29.61 0.11 9.81
CA VAL A 213 28.15 0.13 9.90
C VAL A 213 27.74 1.06 11.04
N ARG A 214 27.05 2.13 10.71
CA ARG A 214 26.59 3.16 11.67
C ARG A 214 25.10 3.07 11.99
N GLY A 215 24.39 2.18 11.28
CA GLY A 215 22.96 2.02 11.43
C GLY A 215 22.37 1.18 10.31
N ALA A 216 21.08 1.19 10.17
CA ALA A 216 20.37 0.47 9.12
C ALA A 216 19.21 1.30 8.54
N VAL A 217 18.91 1.10 7.27
CA VAL A 217 17.69 1.59 6.63
C VAL A 217 16.77 0.41 6.36
N ALA A 218 15.52 0.50 6.80
CA ALA A 218 14.48 -0.47 6.55
C ALA A 218 13.43 0.11 5.58
N VAL A 219 13.09 -0.66 4.56
CA VAL A 219 11.95 -0.43 3.68
C VAL A 219 10.91 -1.49 3.98
N LEU A 220 9.70 -1.06 4.34
CA LEU A 220 8.58 -1.94 4.70
C LEU A 220 7.46 -1.76 3.69
N ARG A 221 7.03 -2.87 3.12
CA ARG A 221 5.92 -2.92 2.17
C ARG A 221 4.86 -3.88 2.68
N ASP A 222 3.62 -3.44 2.72
CA ASP A 222 2.48 -4.32 2.99
C ASP A 222 2.27 -5.25 1.78
N VAL A 223 2.44 -6.55 2.02
CA VAL A 223 2.26 -7.62 1.03
C VAL A 223 1.17 -8.60 1.46
N THR A 224 0.28 -8.16 2.35
CA THR A 224 -0.76 -9.02 2.93
C THR A 224 -1.66 -9.62 1.84
N GLU A 225 -2.14 -8.78 0.93
CA GLU A 225 -3.02 -9.23 -0.15
C GLU A 225 -2.28 -10.11 -1.18
N GLU A 226 -1.03 -9.77 -1.53
CA GLU A 226 -0.21 -10.58 -2.43
C GLU A 226 0.04 -11.99 -1.87
N VAL A 227 0.42 -12.08 -0.59
CA VAL A 227 0.65 -13.36 0.09
C VAL A 227 -0.65 -14.15 0.23
N ARG A 228 -1.77 -13.49 0.54
CA ARG A 228 -3.09 -14.11 0.61
C ARG A 228 -3.52 -14.67 -0.74
N LEU A 229 -3.39 -13.89 -1.81
CA LEU A 229 -3.73 -14.32 -3.17
C LEU A 229 -2.84 -15.49 -3.62
N GLU A 230 -1.54 -15.44 -3.33
CA GLU A 230 -0.63 -16.55 -3.67
C GLU A 230 -0.97 -17.83 -2.89
N LYS A 231 -1.29 -17.71 -1.59
CA LYS A 231 -1.76 -18.84 -0.80
C LYS A 231 -3.05 -19.43 -1.39
N MET A 232 -4.05 -18.59 -1.67
CA MET A 232 -5.29 -19.05 -2.30
C MET A 232 -5.04 -19.76 -3.62
N ARG A 233 -4.12 -19.27 -4.44
CA ARG A 233 -3.74 -19.91 -5.71
C ARG A 233 -3.10 -21.28 -5.49
N ARG A 234 -2.18 -21.41 -4.54
CA ARG A 234 -1.52 -22.67 -4.19
C ARG A 234 -2.54 -23.68 -3.66
N ASP A 235 -3.40 -23.25 -2.75
CA ASP A 235 -4.46 -24.09 -2.15
C ASP A 235 -5.45 -24.56 -3.24
N PHE A 236 -5.79 -23.67 -4.19
CA PHE A 236 -6.63 -24.03 -5.33
C PHE A 236 -6.01 -25.16 -6.16
N VAL A 237 -4.75 -25.03 -6.59
CA VAL A 237 -4.06 -26.06 -7.40
C VAL A 237 -3.96 -27.39 -6.63
N ALA A 238 -3.64 -27.34 -5.35
CA ALA A 238 -3.57 -28.53 -4.50
C ALA A 238 -4.93 -29.22 -4.40
N ASN A 239 -6.00 -28.47 -4.15
CA ASN A 239 -7.36 -29.00 -4.04
C ASN A 239 -7.87 -29.59 -5.35
N VAL A 240 -7.65 -28.92 -6.50
CA VAL A 240 -7.96 -29.46 -7.83
C VAL A 240 -7.28 -30.80 -8.04
N SER A 241 -5.98 -30.88 -7.71
CA SER A 241 -5.22 -32.12 -7.86
C SER A 241 -5.77 -33.25 -7.01
N HIS A 242 -6.19 -32.96 -5.78
CA HIS A 242 -6.81 -33.95 -4.90
C HIS A 242 -8.20 -34.40 -5.37
N GLU A 243 -9.08 -33.46 -5.79
CA GLU A 243 -10.44 -33.78 -6.25
C GLU A 243 -10.45 -34.53 -7.59
N ILE A 244 -9.39 -34.39 -8.42
CA ILE A 244 -9.22 -35.20 -9.65
C ILE A 244 -8.61 -36.58 -9.33
N ARG A 245 -7.63 -36.66 -8.43
CA ARG A 245 -6.90 -37.91 -8.15
C ARG A 245 -7.79 -38.99 -7.56
N THR A 246 -8.68 -38.60 -6.63
CA THR A 246 -9.55 -39.57 -5.93
C THR A 246 -10.46 -40.34 -6.87
N PRO A 247 -11.34 -39.71 -7.72
CA PRO A 247 -12.19 -40.44 -8.64
C PRO A 247 -11.38 -41.22 -9.70
N LEU A 248 -10.25 -40.66 -10.15
CA LEU A 248 -9.38 -41.33 -11.12
C LEU A 248 -8.82 -42.65 -10.57
N SER A 249 -8.32 -42.63 -9.30
CA SER A 249 -7.82 -43.83 -8.64
C SER A 249 -8.91 -44.85 -8.40
N MET A 250 -10.15 -44.41 -8.06
CA MET A 250 -11.30 -45.30 -7.92
C MET A 250 -11.65 -45.98 -9.27
N MET A 251 -11.78 -45.21 -10.33
CA MET A 251 -12.04 -45.77 -11.68
C MET A 251 -10.96 -46.75 -12.13
N GLN A 252 -9.70 -46.45 -11.88
CA GLN A 252 -8.58 -47.33 -12.16
C GLN A 252 -8.69 -48.66 -11.37
N GLY A 253 -8.86 -48.55 -10.03
CA GLY A 253 -8.95 -49.72 -9.19
C GLY A 253 -10.14 -50.64 -9.51
N TYR A 254 -11.33 -50.07 -9.80
CA TYR A 254 -12.51 -50.88 -10.19
C TYR A 254 -12.36 -51.44 -11.60
N SER A 255 -11.71 -50.71 -12.54
CA SER A 255 -11.39 -51.23 -13.85
C SER A 255 -10.40 -52.41 -13.80
N GLU A 256 -9.34 -52.28 -12.95
CA GLU A 256 -8.39 -53.39 -12.71
C GLU A 256 -9.09 -54.61 -12.09
N ALA A 257 -9.95 -54.38 -11.08
CA ALA A 257 -10.75 -55.48 -10.50
C ALA A 257 -11.62 -56.24 -11.51
N LEU A 258 -12.23 -55.50 -12.45
CA LEU A 258 -13.00 -56.11 -13.53
C LEU A 258 -12.09 -56.91 -14.49
N LEU A 259 -10.92 -56.38 -14.88
CA LEU A 259 -9.95 -57.02 -15.75
C LEU A 259 -9.35 -58.29 -15.15
N ASP A 260 -9.10 -58.27 -13.85
CA ASP A 260 -8.54 -59.40 -13.09
C ASP A 260 -9.61 -60.46 -12.75
N GLY A 261 -10.86 -60.29 -13.17
CA GLY A 261 -11.93 -61.22 -12.97
C GLY A 261 -12.36 -61.37 -11.48
N MET A 262 -12.17 -60.27 -10.69
CA MET A 262 -12.53 -60.27 -9.28
C MET A 262 -14.04 -60.19 -9.03
N ALA A 263 -14.83 -59.72 -10.02
CA ALA A 263 -16.27 -59.82 -10.02
C ALA A 263 -16.69 -61.24 -10.28
N THR A 264 -17.33 -61.89 -9.33
CA THR A 264 -17.68 -63.30 -9.38
C THR A 264 -19.07 -63.55 -9.97
N SER A 265 -19.90 -62.50 -10.06
CA SER A 265 -21.23 -62.55 -10.68
C SER A 265 -21.46 -61.42 -11.68
N PRO A 266 -22.43 -61.55 -12.59
CA PRO A 266 -22.83 -60.45 -13.49
C PRO A 266 -23.30 -59.22 -12.73
N GLU A 267 -23.98 -59.38 -11.61
CA GLU A 267 -24.48 -58.31 -10.74
C GLU A 267 -23.32 -57.54 -10.13
N GLU A 268 -22.29 -58.22 -9.62
CA GLU A 268 -21.07 -57.54 -9.08
C GLU A 268 -20.33 -56.77 -10.20
N SER A 269 -20.27 -57.34 -11.41
CA SER A 269 -19.68 -56.62 -12.57
C SER A 269 -20.45 -55.36 -12.91
N GLU A 270 -21.78 -55.42 -12.87
CA GLU A 270 -22.65 -54.28 -13.15
C GLU A 270 -22.50 -53.18 -12.09
N GLU A 271 -22.39 -53.56 -10.80
CA GLU A 271 -22.10 -52.64 -9.71
C GLU A 271 -20.75 -51.88 -9.91
N LEU A 272 -19.68 -52.61 -10.27
CA LEU A 272 -18.38 -52.01 -10.49
C LEU A 272 -18.39 -51.05 -11.71
N ILE A 273 -19.08 -51.46 -12.79
CA ILE A 273 -19.27 -50.60 -13.98
C ILE A 273 -20.07 -49.37 -13.63
N GLN A 274 -21.12 -49.51 -12.78
CA GLN A 274 -21.91 -48.36 -12.38
C GLN A 274 -21.09 -47.37 -11.57
N VAL A 275 -20.21 -47.84 -10.66
CA VAL A 275 -19.29 -46.94 -9.90
C VAL A 275 -18.33 -46.21 -10.87
N ILE A 276 -17.74 -46.88 -11.83
CA ILE A 276 -16.86 -46.26 -12.85
C ILE A 276 -17.63 -45.18 -13.61
N HIS A 277 -18.86 -45.49 -14.04
CA HIS A 277 -19.71 -44.56 -14.79
C HIS A 277 -20.04 -43.31 -13.93
N ASP A 278 -20.44 -43.49 -12.65
CA ASP A 278 -20.82 -42.40 -11.76
C ASP A 278 -19.62 -41.50 -11.47
N GLU A 279 -18.43 -42.06 -11.22
CA GLU A 279 -17.20 -41.27 -11.05
C GLU A 279 -16.77 -40.54 -12.31
N SER A 280 -16.97 -41.11 -13.51
CA SER A 280 -16.74 -40.44 -14.77
C SER A 280 -17.66 -39.24 -14.96
N LEU A 281 -18.95 -39.38 -14.66
CA LEU A 281 -19.93 -38.26 -14.67
C LEU A 281 -19.57 -37.18 -13.64
N ARG A 282 -19.09 -37.57 -12.47
CA ARG A 282 -18.62 -36.68 -11.44
C ARG A 282 -17.41 -35.87 -11.90
N MET A 283 -16.42 -36.52 -12.54
CA MET A 283 -15.26 -35.83 -13.12
C MET A 283 -15.68 -34.87 -14.23
N GLY A 284 -16.60 -35.23 -15.09
CA GLY A 284 -17.14 -34.36 -16.13
C GLY A 284 -17.73 -33.08 -15.56
N ARG A 285 -18.51 -33.19 -14.48
CA ARG A 285 -19.07 -32.03 -13.74
C ARG A 285 -17.96 -31.18 -13.12
N LEU A 286 -16.99 -31.80 -12.44
CA LEU A 286 -15.87 -31.08 -11.82
C LEU A 286 -15.07 -30.27 -12.86
N VAL A 287 -14.74 -30.86 -14.01
CA VAL A 287 -14.01 -30.17 -15.09
C VAL A 287 -14.83 -29.00 -15.64
N LYS A 288 -16.14 -29.20 -15.84
CA LYS A 288 -17.04 -28.12 -16.28
C LYS A 288 -17.06 -26.97 -15.29
N ASP A 289 -17.24 -27.27 -14.00
CA ASP A 289 -17.26 -26.28 -12.90
C ASP A 289 -15.95 -25.50 -12.83
N LEU A 290 -14.79 -26.16 -13.01
CA LEU A 290 -13.47 -25.53 -13.04
C LEU A 290 -13.31 -24.59 -14.23
N LEU A 291 -13.75 -25.01 -15.44
CA LEU A 291 -13.68 -24.18 -16.65
C LEU A 291 -14.61 -22.96 -16.55
N ASP A 292 -15.83 -23.15 -16.03
CA ASP A 292 -16.77 -22.06 -15.78
C ASP A 292 -16.17 -21.05 -14.81
N LEU A 293 -15.61 -21.51 -13.69
CA LEU A 293 -14.96 -20.66 -12.70
C LEU A 293 -13.77 -19.89 -13.27
N ALA A 294 -12.88 -20.58 -14.02
CA ALA A 294 -11.71 -19.96 -14.64
C ALA A 294 -12.09 -18.86 -15.66
N ARG A 295 -13.17 -19.07 -16.44
CA ARG A 295 -13.68 -18.07 -17.39
C ARG A 295 -14.25 -16.86 -16.64
N MET A 296 -15.01 -17.08 -15.57
CA MET A 296 -15.58 -16.01 -14.76
C MET A 296 -14.49 -15.13 -14.13
N GLU A 297 -13.41 -15.72 -13.63
CA GLU A 297 -12.30 -15.00 -13.02
C GLU A 297 -11.44 -14.21 -14.00
N ALA A 298 -11.28 -14.73 -15.22
CA ALA A 298 -10.58 -14.00 -16.27
C ALA A 298 -11.37 -12.80 -16.81
N GLY A 299 -12.56 -12.53 -16.28
CA GLY A 299 -13.45 -11.48 -16.79
C GLY A 299 -14.02 -11.79 -18.19
N HIS A 300 -13.83 -13.03 -18.68
CA HIS A 300 -14.33 -13.51 -19.99
C HIS A 300 -15.69 -14.17 -19.85
N THR A 301 -16.51 -13.72 -18.91
CA THR A 301 -17.89 -14.19 -18.83
C THR A 301 -18.68 -13.45 -19.90
N ASP A 302 -18.80 -14.06 -21.08
CA ASP A 302 -19.77 -13.62 -22.08
C ASP A 302 -21.18 -13.89 -21.52
N MET A 303 -21.64 -13.01 -20.60
CA MET A 303 -22.99 -13.04 -20.07
C MET A 303 -23.95 -12.62 -21.15
N VAL A 304 -24.87 -13.48 -21.48
CA VAL A 304 -25.94 -13.17 -22.44
C VAL A 304 -27.10 -12.49 -21.69
N MET A 305 -26.89 -11.20 -21.38
CA MET A 305 -27.88 -10.40 -20.66
C MET A 305 -29.09 -10.15 -21.53
N LYS A 306 -30.25 -10.60 -21.07
CA LYS A 306 -31.55 -10.42 -21.72
C LYS A 306 -32.63 -10.18 -20.65
N GLU A 307 -33.84 -9.83 -21.12
CA GLU A 307 -35.01 -9.83 -20.27
C GLU A 307 -35.40 -11.28 -19.93
N VAL A 308 -35.58 -11.57 -18.62
CA VAL A 308 -35.85 -12.92 -18.12
C VAL A 308 -37.06 -12.88 -17.19
N ASP A 309 -38.07 -13.71 -17.45
CA ASP A 309 -39.16 -13.99 -16.49
C ASP A 309 -38.63 -14.96 -15.42
N LEU A 310 -38.33 -14.43 -14.26
CA LEU A 310 -37.82 -15.18 -13.13
C LEU A 310 -38.84 -16.20 -12.61
N GLY A 311 -40.12 -15.91 -12.74
CA GLY A 311 -41.21 -16.86 -12.37
C GLY A 311 -41.18 -18.12 -13.20
N GLU A 312 -41.12 -17.95 -14.53
CA GLU A 312 -41.03 -19.09 -15.46
C GLU A 312 -39.74 -19.91 -15.26
N LEU A 313 -38.61 -19.23 -15.02
CA LEU A 313 -37.34 -19.88 -14.74
C LEU A 313 -37.41 -20.70 -13.46
N LEU A 314 -37.91 -20.14 -12.35
CA LEU A 314 -38.03 -20.85 -11.08
C LEU A 314 -39.03 -22.02 -11.16
N GLU A 315 -40.12 -21.87 -11.90
CA GLU A 315 -41.08 -22.97 -12.12
C GLU A 315 -40.44 -24.14 -12.91
N ARG A 316 -39.60 -23.83 -13.93
CA ARG A 316 -38.86 -24.84 -14.69
C ARG A 316 -37.89 -25.61 -13.79
N VAL A 317 -37.14 -24.88 -12.93
CA VAL A 317 -36.24 -25.50 -11.95
C VAL A 317 -37.01 -26.31 -10.93
N TYR A 318 -38.14 -25.81 -10.41
CA TYR A 318 -39.01 -26.56 -9.50
C TYR A 318 -39.49 -27.88 -10.12
N ARG A 319 -39.99 -27.88 -11.36
CA ARG A 319 -40.42 -29.09 -12.07
C ARG A 319 -39.28 -30.10 -12.20
N LYS A 320 -38.05 -29.67 -12.48
CA LYS A 320 -36.88 -30.54 -12.57
C LYS A 320 -36.58 -31.27 -11.25
N PHE A 321 -36.73 -30.59 -10.11
CA PHE A 321 -36.50 -31.16 -8.79
C PHE A 321 -37.73 -31.89 -8.19
N SER A 322 -38.91 -31.70 -8.72
CA SER A 322 -40.11 -32.36 -8.24
C SER A 322 -40.09 -33.89 -8.36
N VAL A 323 -39.39 -34.43 -9.34
CA VAL A 323 -39.19 -35.89 -9.51
C VAL A 323 -38.28 -36.40 -8.41
N ARG A 324 -37.12 -35.76 -8.20
CA ARG A 324 -36.17 -36.11 -7.15
C ARG A 324 -36.74 -35.96 -5.75
N SER A 325 -37.60 -34.96 -5.54
CA SER A 325 -38.37 -34.75 -4.30
C SER A 325 -39.17 -36.00 -3.91
N LYS A 326 -39.89 -36.56 -4.89
CA LYS A 326 -40.67 -37.80 -4.68
C LYS A 326 -39.79 -39.02 -4.41
N GLU A 327 -38.70 -39.16 -5.16
CA GLU A 327 -37.74 -40.27 -4.99
C GLU A 327 -37.07 -40.28 -3.62
N GLN A 328 -36.67 -39.11 -3.12
CA GLN A 328 -35.97 -38.96 -1.84
C GLN A 328 -36.91 -38.77 -0.67
N GLY A 329 -38.23 -38.64 -0.89
CA GLY A 329 -39.21 -38.40 0.14
C GLY A 329 -39.05 -37.04 0.85
N ILE A 330 -38.50 -36.04 0.15
CA ILE A 330 -38.35 -34.66 0.65
C ILE A 330 -39.49 -33.83 0.08
N GLN A 331 -40.14 -33.01 0.91
CA GLN A 331 -41.21 -32.12 0.43
C GLN A 331 -40.62 -30.86 -0.20
N LEU A 332 -40.87 -30.67 -1.49
CA LEU A 332 -40.47 -29.42 -2.19
C LEU A 332 -41.68 -28.46 -2.26
N GLN A 333 -41.56 -27.30 -1.65
CA GLN A 333 -42.57 -26.24 -1.64
C GLN A 333 -42.11 -25.08 -2.51
N PHE A 334 -43.10 -24.42 -3.18
CA PHE A 334 -42.87 -23.28 -4.05
C PHE A 334 -43.87 -22.19 -3.69
N GLU A 335 -43.36 -21.05 -3.20
CA GLU A 335 -44.18 -19.91 -2.82
C GLU A 335 -43.79 -18.69 -3.67
N PHE A 336 -44.75 -18.19 -4.42
CA PHE A 336 -44.52 -17.08 -5.33
C PHE A 336 -45.63 -16.06 -5.15
N GLU A 337 -45.28 -14.84 -4.67
CA GLU A 337 -46.28 -13.80 -4.39
C GLU A 337 -46.94 -13.22 -5.66
N GLN A 338 -46.20 -13.19 -6.79
CA GLN A 338 -46.66 -12.63 -8.03
C GLN A 338 -46.22 -13.51 -9.22
N PRO A 339 -47.10 -13.84 -10.14
CA PRO A 339 -46.81 -14.82 -11.21
C PRO A 339 -45.74 -14.34 -12.21
N THR A 340 -45.46 -13.06 -12.31
CA THR A 340 -44.51 -12.50 -13.27
C THR A 340 -43.56 -11.53 -12.59
N ILE A 341 -42.27 -11.87 -12.51
CA ILE A 341 -41.21 -10.96 -12.09
C ILE A 341 -40.17 -10.93 -13.20
N GLU A 342 -40.07 -9.83 -13.89
CA GLU A 342 -39.15 -9.64 -15.00
C GLU A 342 -37.83 -9.01 -14.49
N LEU A 343 -36.71 -9.62 -14.82
CA LEU A 343 -35.36 -9.06 -14.68
C LEU A 343 -34.97 -8.48 -16.03
N GLN A 344 -34.71 -7.17 -16.07
CA GLN A 344 -34.42 -6.46 -17.33
C GLN A 344 -33.08 -6.90 -17.95
N GLN A 345 -32.11 -7.26 -17.14
CA GLN A 345 -30.78 -7.69 -17.56
C GLN A 345 -30.33 -8.89 -16.74
N ALA A 346 -30.53 -10.09 -17.29
CA ALA A 346 -30.10 -11.32 -16.63
C ALA A 346 -29.69 -12.38 -17.69
N ASP A 347 -28.79 -13.25 -17.32
CA ASP A 347 -28.45 -14.46 -18.08
C ASP A 347 -29.24 -15.64 -17.52
N GLU A 348 -30.23 -16.08 -18.30
CA GLU A 348 -31.16 -17.12 -17.90
C GLU A 348 -30.49 -18.46 -17.57
N ASP A 349 -29.52 -18.87 -18.39
CA ASP A 349 -28.81 -20.12 -18.20
C ASP A 349 -27.94 -20.11 -16.93
N ARG A 350 -27.32 -18.94 -16.66
CA ARG A 350 -26.53 -18.75 -15.45
C ARG A 350 -27.40 -18.66 -14.20
N LEU A 351 -28.57 -18.01 -14.26
CA LEU A 351 -29.51 -18.01 -13.15
C LEU A 351 -30.09 -19.42 -12.91
N GLU A 352 -30.39 -20.20 -13.96
CA GLU A 352 -30.79 -21.60 -13.80
C GLU A 352 -29.69 -22.41 -13.09
N GLN A 353 -28.40 -22.16 -13.43
CA GLN A 353 -27.25 -22.78 -12.77
C GLN A 353 -27.20 -22.41 -11.26
N VAL A 354 -27.47 -21.15 -10.91
CA VAL A 354 -27.55 -20.69 -9.51
C VAL A 354 -28.58 -21.50 -8.72
N PHE A 355 -29.81 -21.52 -9.19
CA PHE A 355 -30.89 -22.19 -8.46
C PHE A 355 -30.72 -23.71 -8.43
N THR A 356 -30.20 -24.31 -9.52
CA THR A 356 -29.86 -25.72 -9.56
C THR A 356 -28.80 -26.06 -8.51
N ASN A 357 -27.72 -25.28 -8.39
CA ASN A 357 -26.68 -25.51 -7.40
C ASN A 357 -27.20 -25.38 -5.95
N LEU A 358 -28.03 -24.37 -5.68
CA LEU A 358 -28.61 -24.18 -4.35
C LEU A 358 -29.57 -25.32 -3.98
N LEU A 359 -30.41 -25.76 -4.92
CA LEU A 359 -31.34 -26.87 -4.68
C LEU A 359 -30.60 -28.21 -4.55
N ASP A 360 -29.61 -28.47 -5.41
CA ASP A 360 -28.75 -29.66 -5.26
C ASP A 360 -28.12 -29.73 -3.85
N ASN A 361 -27.68 -28.57 -3.34
CA ASN A 361 -27.12 -28.47 -2.01
C ASN A 361 -28.21 -28.73 -0.93
N ALA A 362 -29.35 -28.08 -1.05
CA ALA A 362 -30.48 -28.26 -0.14
C ALA A 362 -30.94 -29.74 -0.08
N PHE A 363 -31.15 -30.38 -1.24
CA PHE A 363 -31.58 -31.80 -1.32
C PHE A 363 -30.52 -32.76 -0.78
N ARG A 364 -29.22 -32.44 -0.91
CA ARG A 364 -28.12 -33.27 -0.40
C ARG A 364 -28.09 -33.28 1.15
N HIS A 365 -28.42 -32.16 1.77
CA HIS A 365 -28.28 -31.97 3.21
C HIS A 365 -29.61 -32.08 3.98
N THR A 366 -30.72 -32.28 3.28
CA THR A 366 -32.06 -32.42 3.88
C THR A 366 -32.42 -33.91 4.06
N PRO A 367 -32.73 -34.38 5.28
CA PRO A 367 -33.17 -35.74 5.51
C PRO A 367 -34.57 -35.99 4.90
N THR A 368 -34.85 -37.28 4.60
CA THR A 368 -36.17 -37.76 4.18
C THR A 368 -37.25 -37.31 5.15
N GLY A 369 -38.43 -36.90 4.65
CA GLY A 369 -39.57 -36.41 5.45
C GLY A 369 -39.49 -34.93 5.85
N LYS A 370 -38.42 -34.23 5.49
CA LYS A 370 -38.22 -32.79 5.74
C LYS A 370 -38.59 -31.96 4.50
N ASN A 371 -38.54 -30.65 4.64
CA ASN A 371 -39.00 -29.70 3.65
C ASN A 371 -37.85 -28.88 3.04
N VAL A 372 -37.93 -28.62 1.74
CA VAL A 372 -37.14 -27.62 1.00
C VAL A 372 -38.13 -26.62 0.38
N MET A 373 -37.93 -25.33 0.57
CA MET A 373 -38.82 -24.29 0.10
C MET A 373 -38.07 -23.28 -0.79
N ILE A 374 -38.69 -22.92 -1.90
CA ILE A 374 -38.27 -21.81 -2.76
C ILE A 374 -39.34 -20.74 -2.64
N SER A 375 -38.95 -19.53 -2.35
CA SER A 375 -39.85 -18.37 -2.36
C SER A 375 -39.27 -17.21 -3.14
N ALA A 376 -40.14 -16.40 -3.76
CA ALA A 376 -39.74 -15.18 -4.41
C ALA A 376 -40.75 -14.06 -4.17
N GLU A 377 -40.23 -12.89 -3.80
CA GLU A 377 -41.01 -11.70 -3.48
C GLU A 377 -40.33 -10.42 -3.99
N ARG A 378 -41.13 -9.39 -4.31
CA ARG A 378 -40.59 -8.06 -4.60
C ARG A 378 -40.30 -7.32 -3.31
N VAL A 379 -39.11 -6.75 -3.21
CA VAL A 379 -38.70 -5.96 -2.04
C VAL A 379 -38.11 -4.61 -2.48
N THR A 380 -38.14 -3.64 -1.58
CA THR A 380 -37.47 -2.36 -1.80
C THR A 380 -36.22 -2.32 -0.93
N TYR A 381 -35.06 -2.18 -1.55
CA TYR A 381 -33.78 -2.03 -0.86
C TYR A 381 -33.10 -0.73 -1.28
N LEU A 382 -32.69 0.10 -0.29
CA LEU A 382 -32.10 1.43 -0.53
C LEU A 382 -32.89 2.33 -1.52
N ARG A 383 -34.24 2.24 -1.50
CA ARG A 383 -35.19 2.94 -2.39
C ARG A 383 -35.21 2.45 -3.85
N ALA A 384 -34.53 1.36 -4.16
CA ALA A 384 -34.57 0.71 -5.46
C ALA A 384 -35.41 -0.58 -5.40
N PRO A 385 -36.10 -0.97 -6.49
CA PRO A 385 -36.86 -2.20 -6.54
C PRO A 385 -35.90 -3.40 -6.75
N PHE A 386 -36.03 -4.41 -5.92
CA PHE A 386 -35.31 -5.67 -5.99
C PHE A 386 -36.28 -6.84 -5.98
N VAL A 387 -35.86 -7.98 -6.50
CA VAL A 387 -36.49 -9.25 -6.19
C VAL A 387 -35.63 -9.99 -5.18
N ARG A 388 -36.25 -10.55 -4.14
CA ARG A 388 -35.65 -11.46 -3.19
C ARG A 388 -36.10 -12.86 -3.54
N VAL A 389 -35.13 -13.76 -3.74
CA VAL A 389 -35.39 -15.20 -3.89
C VAL A 389 -34.73 -15.90 -2.71
N SER A 390 -35.49 -16.74 -2.02
CA SER A 390 -35.00 -17.55 -0.90
C SER A 390 -35.08 -19.04 -1.24
N VAL A 391 -34.01 -19.77 -0.95
CA VAL A 391 -33.97 -21.23 -0.97
C VAL A 391 -33.67 -21.68 0.46
N LYS A 392 -34.66 -22.28 1.11
CA LYS A 392 -34.62 -22.70 2.50
C LYS A 392 -34.73 -24.20 2.62
N ASP A 393 -33.86 -24.80 3.36
CA ASP A 393 -33.89 -26.23 3.71
C ASP A 393 -34.07 -26.47 5.22
N GLN A 394 -34.55 -27.64 5.58
CA GLN A 394 -34.62 -28.11 6.95
C GLN A 394 -33.57 -29.21 7.21
N GLY A 395 -32.36 -28.99 6.67
CA GLY A 395 -31.23 -29.88 6.77
C GLY A 395 -30.45 -29.77 8.08
N VAL A 396 -29.23 -30.25 8.04
CA VAL A 396 -28.32 -30.27 9.20
C VAL A 396 -27.82 -28.88 9.63
N GLY A 397 -27.98 -27.85 8.78
CA GLY A 397 -27.48 -26.53 9.04
C GLY A 397 -25.94 -26.41 8.95
N ILE A 398 -25.45 -25.19 9.07
CA ILE A 398 -24.03 -24.84 8.96
C ILE A 398 -23.56 -24.23 10.27
N PRO A 399 -22.42 -24.66 10.84
CA PRO A 399 -21.83 -24.01 12.01
C PRO A 399 -21.51 -22.57 11.77
N SER A 400 -21.67 -21.68 12.74
CA SER A 400 -21.38 -20.24 12.60
C SER A 400 -19.92 -19.95 12.28
N SER A 401 -18.99 -20.82 12.71
CA SER A 401 -17.57 -20.76 12.36
C SER A 401 -17.31 -20.92 10.86
N ASP A 402 -18.18 -21.65 10.16
CA ASP A 402 -18.01 -22.02 8.75
C ASP A 402 -18.68 -21.03 7.80
N LEU A 403 -19.70 -20.28 8.27
CA LEU A 403 -20.45 -19.32 7.45
C LEU A 403 -19.60 -18.31 6.66
N PRO A 404 -18.50 -17.75 7.19
CA PRO A 404 -17.66 -16.84 6.43
C PRO A 404 -16.98 -17.47 5.22
N PHE A 405 -16.80 -18.80 5.21
CA PHE A 405 -15.98 -19.53 4.26
C PHE A 405 -16.77 -20.35 3.24
N ILE A 406 -18.10 -20.50 3.38
CA ILE A 406 -18.91 -21.39 2.53
C ILE A 406 -18.92 -21.03 1.04
N PHE A 407 -18.60 -19.76 0.70
CA PHE A 407 -18.47 -19.30 -0.68
C PHE A 407 -17.03 -19.40 -1.21
N GLU A 408 -16.08 -19.84 -0.37
CA GLU A 408 -14.70 -20.10 -0.83
C GLU A 408 -14.65 -21.39 -1.64
N ARG A 409 -13.73 -21.43 -2.60
CA ARG A 409 -13.56 -22.57 -3.50
C ARG A 409 -13.07 -23.79 -2.74
N PHE A 410 -13.65 -24.95 -3.04
CA PHE A 410 -13.35 -26.24 -2.40
C PHE A 410 -13.62 -26.28 -0.90
N TYR A 411 -14.24 -25.25 -0.34
CA TYR A 411 -14.58 -25.27 1.07
C TYR A 411 -15.64 -26.33 1.33
N LYS A 412 -15.38 -27.14 2.33
CA LYS A 412 -16.28 -28.20 2.83
C LYS A 412 -16.27 -28.14 4.35
N ALA A 413 -17.42 -27.98 4.98
CA ALA A 413 -17.53 -28.05 6.43
C ALA A 413 -16.92 -29.37 6.91
N ASP A 414 -16.01 -29.34 7.86
CA ASP A 414 -15.08 -30.42 8.23
C ASP A 414 -15.71 -31.72 8.69
N LYS A 415 -17.02 -31.80 8.84
CA LYS A 415 -17.74 -32.94 9.39
C LYS A 415 -18.48 -33.80 8.39
N ALA A 416 -18.44 -33.49 7.09
CA ALA A 416 -18.96 -34.34 6.02
C ALA A 416 -18.02 -35.53 5.69
N ARG A 417 -17.09 -35.90 6.58
CA ARG A 417 -16.23 -37.10 6.48
C ARG A 417 -16.93 -38.37 6.92
N VAL A 418 -18.23 -38.46 6.87
CA VAL A 418 -18.91 -39.75 7.00
C VAL A 418 -18.81 -40.45 5.66
N ARG A 419 -18.05 -41.53 5.62
CA ARG A 419 -17.92 -42.49 4.52
C ARG A 419 -19.29 -42.84 3.98
N GLY A 420 -19.57 -42.55 2.71
CA GLY A 420 -20.61 -43.24 2.00
C GLY A 420 -21.51 -42.46 1.04
N GLU A 421 -21.63 -41.15 1.09
CA GLU A 421 -22.52 -40.42 0.16
C GLU A 421 -21.82 -39.28 -0.57
N SER A 422 -22.18 -39.08 -1.85
CA SER A 422 -21.54 -38.24 -2.84
C SER A 422 -21.16 -36.85 -2.29
N VAL A 423 -19.91 -36.69 -1.89
CA VAL A 423 -19.35 -35.43 -1.42
C VAL A 423 -19.30 -34.44 -2.61
N GLY A 424 -19.94 -33.27 -2.46
CA GLY A 424 -19.91 -32.21 -3.47
C GLY A 424 -18.48 -31.73 -3.76
N THR A 425 -18.28 -31.09 -4.91
CA THR A 425 -16.97 -30.56 -5.36
C THR A 425 -16.48 -29.40 -4.50
N GLY A 426 -17.36 -28.74 -3.76
CA GLY A 426 -17.04 -27.49 -3.03
C GLY A 426 -16.91 -26.26 -3.95
N LEU A 427 -17.29 -26.40 -5.23
CA LEU A 427 -17.25 -25.29 -6.22
C LEU A 427 -18.62 -24.65 -6.43
N GLY A 428 -19.72 -25.36 -6.15
CA GLY A 428 -21.07 -24.93 -6.48
C GLY A 428 -21.46 -23.59 -5.85
N LEU A 429 -21.16 -23.36 -4.55
CA LEU A 429 -21.48 -22.11 -3.88
C LEU A 429 -20.57 -20.96 -4.33
N ALA A 430 -19.30 -21.23 -4.67
CA ALA A 430 -18.40 -20.23 -5.25
C ALA A 430 -18.90 -19.77 -6.64
N ILE A 431 -19.39 -20.71 -7.47
CA ILE A 431 -20.02 -20.41 -8.76
C ILE A 431 -21.29 -19.57 -8.57
N VAL A 432 -22.14 -19.93 -7.59
CA VAL A 432 -23.34 -19.17 -7.25
C VAL A 432 -22.98 -17.74 -6.90
N LYS A 433 -21.99 -17.52 -6.03
CA LYS A 433 -21.54 -16.19 -5.63
C LYS A 433 -21.07 -15.37 -6.83
N ASN A 434 -20.22 -15.95 -7.69
CA ASN A 434 -19.70 -15.26 -8.87
C ASN A 434 -20.81 -14.89 -9.86
N ILE A 435 -21.78 -15.76 -10.09
CA ILE A 435 -22.90 -15.47 -11.01
C ILE A 435 -23.80 -14.36 -10.40
N VAL A 436 -24.10 -14.41 -9.11
CA VAL A 436 -24.90 -13.40 -8.43
C VAL A 436 -24.19 -12.03 -8.48
N ASP A 437 -22.88 -11.98 -8.21
CA ASP A 437 -22.10 -10.76 -8.28
C ASP A 437 -22.05 -10.19 -9.72
N ALA A 438 -21.94 -11.06 -10.74
CA ALA A 438 -21.98 -10.66 -12.15
C ALA A 438 -23.35 -10.07 -12.56
N HIS A 439 -24.42 -10.46 -11.89
CA HIS A 439 -25.76 -9.88 -12.05
C HIS A 439 -26.00 -8.65 -11.14
N GLN A 440 -24.95 -8.09 -10.51
CA GLN A 440 -25.07 -6.99 -9.55
C GLN A 440 -26.04 -7.30 -8.39
N GLY A 441 -26.22 -8.59 -8.11
CA GLY A 441 -27.04 -9.08 -7.02
C GLY A 441 -26.26 -9.21 -5.71
N MET A 442 -26.98 -9.64 -4.68
CA MET A 442 -26.42 -9.92 -3.36
C MET A 442 -26.88 -11.32 -2.91
N ILE A 443 -25.97 -12.08 -2.33
CA ILE A 443 -26.32 -13.35 -1.68
C ILE A 443 -25.94 -13.29 -0.21
N THR A 444 -26.86 -13.71 0.65
CA THR A 444 -26.66 -13.86 2.10
C THR A 444 -27.11 -15.26 2.53
N VAL A 445 -26.64 -15.71 3.69
CA VAL A 445 -26.98 -17.02 4.25
C VAL A 445 -27.35 -16.87 5.71
N ASN A 446 -28.45 -17.51 6.09
CA ASN A 446 -28.87 -17.68 7.48
C ASN A 446 -28.90 -19.19 7.75
N SER A 447 -28.17 -19.65 8.76
CA SER A 447 -28.14 -21.06 9.10
C SER A 447 -27.97 -21.26 10.59
N VAL A 448 -28.70 -22.28 11.12
CA VAL A 448 -28.58 -22.73 12.49
C VAL A 448 -28.35 -24.25 12.46
N LEU A 449 -27.32 -24.69 13.14
CA LEU A 449 -26.97 -26.10 13.19
C LEU A 449 -28.12 -26.94 13.77
N GLY A 450 -28.60 -27.94 13.02
CA GLY A 450 -29.73 -28.78 13.35
C GLY A 450 -31.11 -28.26 12.94
N GLU A 451 -31.22 -27.01 12.46
CA GLU A 451 -32.51 -26.42 12.04
C GLU A 451 -32.62 -26.25 10.52
N GLY A 452 -31.47 -26.10 9.82
CA GLY A 452 -31.40 -25.95 8.38
C GLY A 452 -30.68 -24.66 7.92
N THR A 453 -30.75 -24.41 6.61
CA THR A 453 -30.08 -23.27 5.96
C THR A 453 -31.04 -22.55 5.05
N GLU A 454 -30.92 -21.24 5.00
CA GLU A 454 -31.62 -20.35 4.08
C GLU A 454 -30.63 -19.49 3.32
N PHE A 455 -30.56 -19.67 1.99
CA PHE A 455 -29.83 -18.79 1.08
C PHE A 455 -30.80 -17.74 0.53
N ILE A 456 -30.44 -16.47 0.68
CA ILE A 456 -31.25 -15.33 0.25
C ILE A 456 -30.48 -14.59 -0.84
N LEU A 457 -31.07 -14.51 -2.03
CA LEU A 457 -30.54 -13.79 -3.19
C LEU A 457 -31.38 -12.56 -3.44
N GLN A 458 -30.73 -11.47 -3.81
CA GLN A 458 -31.40 -10.22 -4.17
C GLN A 458 -30.86 -9.74 -5.51
N PHE A 459 -31.75 -9.53 -6.48
CA PHE A 459 -31.39 -9.01 -7.80
C PHE A 459 -32.11 -7.68 -8.05
N PRO A 460 -31.45 -6.69 -8.67
CA PRO A 460 -32.10 -5.45 -9.06
C PRO A 460 -33.12 -5.71 -10.16
N LEU A 461 -34.32 -5.13 -10.04
CA LEU A 461 -35.36 -5.21 -11.08
C LEU A 461 -35.11 -4.19 -12.20
N ASP A 462 -34.58 -3.02 -11.87
CA ASP A 462 -34.22 -1.97 -12.80
C ASP A 462 -32.70 -1.82 -12.87
N SER A 463 -32.16 -1.82 -14.06
CA SER A 463 -30.76 -1.46 -14.29
C SER A 463 -30.63 0.07 -14.29
N SER A 464 -30.64 0.70 -13.14
CA SER A 464 -30.20 2.09 -13.06
C SER A 464 -28.69 2.15 -13.27
N LYS A 465 -28.29 2.77 -14.40
CA LYS A 465 -26.89 3.14 -14.70
C LYS A 465 -26.27 4.02 -13.64
#